data_cf1e4f254201c75943520c92abaae402
#
_entry.id   cf1e4f254201c75943520c92abaae402
#
_cell.length_a   1.000
_cell.length_b   1.000
_cell.length_c   1.000
_cell.angle_alpha   90.00
_cell.angle_beta   90.00
_cell.angle_gamma   90.00
#
_symmetry.space_group_name_H-M   'P 1'
#
loop_
_entity.id
_entity.type
_entity.pdbx_description
1 polymer ?
#
loop_
_entity_poly.entity_id
_entity_poly.type
_entity_poly.pdbx_seq_one_letter_code
_entity_poly.pdbx_strand_id
1 'polypeptide(L)'
;FGEDVMSRASYAMMNADGAEAMTDAVRSEIDKLTGVVLEDLSAQREDILDIVLVGNPVMHHLLLGLDPAPLGAAPFSLAVDEAVNLQASALDFHLGAGARGYVLPCIAGHVGADTAAVILAEQPHKSEQPVLIVDIGTNAEIVLGNQSGLLAASSPTGPAFEGAQISAGQRAAPGAIERVRIDPQTLEPKVKVIGCDLWSNDPAFDVPVTGLCGSGIIEVIGEMVLSRLVTADGIIDGEMATRTDRIEASDRTFSYTLWDGAAKISITQDDIRAIQLAKGALTAGWRLLMDKAGLQTVSRTVLSGAFGAHIDPLYAMILGMVPDGPVETVTASGNA
;
A
#
# COMPACT_ATOMS: atom_id res chain seq x y z
N PHE A 1 4.97 1.09 19.38
CA PHE A 1 4.90 2.55 19.10
C PHE A 1 3.73 2.94 18.17
N GLY A 2 3.08 2.02 17.50
CA GLY A 2 2.02 2.26 16.52
C GLY A 2 2.41 1.82 15.10
N GLU A 3 1.40 1.46 14.31
CA GLU A 3 1.59 0.88 12.98
C GLU A 3 1.49 1.92 11.85
N ASP A 4 0.85 3.06 12.11
CA ASP A 4 0.61 4.13 11.14
C ASP A 4 1.19 5.49 11.58
N VAL A 5 1.13 6.47 10.67
CA VAL A 5 1.64 7.83 10.87
C VAL A 5 1.00 8.50 12.09
N MET A 6 -0.34 8.41 12.21
CA MET A 6 -1.07 9.11 13.26
C MET A 6 -0.87 8.48 14.64
N SER A 7 -0.81 7.15 14.72
CA SER A 7 -0.53 6.44 15.97
C SER A 7 0.88 6.73 16.49
N ARG A 8 1.87 6.87 15.60
CA ARG A 8 3.24 7.27 15.98
C ARG A 8 3.31 8.71 16.46
N ALA A 9 2.69 9.65 15.73
CA ALA A 9 2.59 11.05 16.17
C ALA A 9 1.89 11.15 17.54
N SER A 10 0.78 10.43 17.73
CA SER A 10 0.06 10.38 18.99
C SER A 10 0.91 9.79 20.13
N TYR A 11 1.71 8.76 19.84
CA TYR A 11 2.62 8.18 20.84
C TYR A 11 3.66 9.22 21.29
N ALA A 12 4.26 9.97 20.38
CA ALA A 12 5.19 11.05 20.72
C ALA A 12 4.53 12.14 21.58
N MET A 13 3.28 12.50 21.27
CA MET A 13 2.53 13.51 22.01
C MET A 13 2.14 13.07 23.43
N MET A 14 1.86 11.78 23.61
CA MET A 14 1.37 11.23 24.89
C MET A 14 2.48 10.81 25.86
N ASN A 15 3.69 10.61 25.37
CA ASN A 15 4.82 10.09 26.15
C ASN A 15 5.99 11.07 26.08
N ALA A 16 6.47 11.54 27.23
CA ALA A 16 7.52 12.57 27.31
C ALA A 16 8.79 12.20 26.52
N ASP A 17 9.19 10.92 26.59
CA ASP A 17 10.38 10.40 25.89
C ASP A 17 9.98 9.64 24.62
N GLY A 18 8.74 9.79 24.16
CA GLY A 18 8.17 8.99 23.07
C GLY A 18 8.87 9.18 21.73
N ALA A 19 9.21 10.42 21.38
CA ALA A 19 9.94 10.72 20.15
C ALA A 19 11.37 10.16 20.19
N GLU A 20 12.08 10.32 21.31
CA GLU A 20 13.44 9.80 21.50
C GLU A 20 13.45 8.26 21.41
N ALA A 21 12.56 7.58 22.13
CA ALA A 21 12.43 6.13 22.09
C ALA A 21 12.16 5.58 20.68
N MET A 22 11.35 6.28 19.87
CA MET A 22 11.08 5.89 18.48
C MET A 22 12.29 6.19 17.57
N THR A 23 13.01 7.28 17.81
CA THR A 23 14.24 7.63 17.10
C THR A 23 15.29 6.53 17.30
N ASP A 24 15.54 6.15 18.54
CA ASP A 24 16.49 5.09 18.89
C ASP A 24 16.08 3.75 18.26
N ALA A 25 14.80 3.42 18.33
CA ALA A 25 14.28 2.18 17.76
C ALA A 25 14.47 2.12 16.23
N VAL A 26 14.14 3.18 15.49
CA VAL A 26 14.27 3.17 14.03
C VAL A 26 15.73 3.15 13.59
N ARG A 27 16.60 3.93 14.24
CA ARG A 27 18.04 3.96 13.94
C ARG A 27 18.70 2.63 14.23
N SER A 28 18.43 2.05 15.41
CA SER A 28 18.96 0.75 15.81
C SER A 28 18.52 -0.37 14.86
N GLU A 29 17.25 -0.37 14.42
CA GLU A 29 16.78 -1.41 13.50
C GLU A 29 17.38 -1.26 12.10
N ILE A 30 17.53 -0.04 11.59
CA ILE A 30 18.23 0.19 10.30
C ILE A 30 19.68 -0.27 10.39
N ASP A 31 20.40 0.07 11.46
CA ASP A 31 21.80 -0.34 11.64
C ASP A 31 21.93 -1.87 11.72
N LYS A 32 21.02 -2.53 12.42
CA LYS A 32 20.95 -3.99 12.51
C LYS A 32 20.65 -4.64 11.15
N LEU A 33 19.63 -4.15 10.42
CA LEU A 33 19.29 -4.66 9.09
C LEU A 33 20.43 -4.46 8.09
N THR A 34 21.16 -3.35 8.20
CA THR A 34 22.38 -3.13 7.42
C THR A 34 23.39 -4.24 7.66
N GLY A 35 23.59 -4.67 8.92
CA GLY A 35 24.44 -5.81 9.25
C GLY A 35 24.01 -7.11 8.58
N VAL A 36 22.70 -7.41 8.58
CA VAL A 36 22.15 -8.61 7.93
C VAL A 36 22.42 -8.60 6.42
N VAL A 37 22.17 -7.48 5.75
CA VAL A 37 22.41 -7.34 4.30
C VAL A 37 23.90 -7.50 3.96
N LEU A 38 24.80 -6.98 4.80
CA LEU A 38 26.22 -7.11 4.61
C LEU A 38 26.71 -8.55 4.77
N GLU A 39 26.14 -9.31 5.73
CA GLU A 39 26.42 -10.74 5.88
C GLU A 39 26.05 -11.51 4.61
N ASP A 40 24.87 -11.28 4.06
CA ASP A 40 24.41 -11.91 2.81
C ASP A 40 25.30 -11.58 1.62
N LEU A 41 25.82 -10.35 1.57
CA LEU A 41 26.72 -9.88 0.51
C LEU A 41 28.20 -10.23 0.74
N SER A 42 28.56 -10.78 1.93
CA SER A 42 29.94 -10.96 2.36
C SER A 42 30.78 -9.67 2.29
N ALA A 43 30.14 -8.53 2.59
CA ALA A 43 30.73 -7.20 2.60
C ALA A 43 30.96 -6.68 4.02
N GLN A 44 31.75 -5.60 4.17
CA GLN A 44 32.05 -4.98 5.44
C GLN A 44 31.33 -3.62 5.58
N ARG A 45 31.14 -3.16 6.82
CA ARG A 45 30.50 -1.86 7.09
C ARG A 45 31.27 -0.68 6.46
N GLU A 46 32.56 -0.81 6.35
CA GLU A 46 33.48 0.16 5.74
C GLU A 46 33.31 0.27 4.22
N ASP A 47 32.70 -0.71 3.58
CA ASP A 47 32.42 -0.72 2.14
C ASP A 47 31.22 0.20 1.79
N ILE A 48 30.38 0.55 2.79
CA ILE A 48 29.26 1.45 2.60
C ILE A 48 29.75 2.90 2.65
N LEU A 49 29.65 3.59 1.53
CA LEU A 49 30.05 4.99 1.39
C LEU A 49 28.89 5.96 1.53
N ASP A 50 27.70 5.56 1.08
CA ASP A 50 26.48 6.36 1.11
C ASP A 50 25.27 5.52 1.56
N ILE A 51 24.41 6.14 2.35
CA ILE A 51 23.11 5.59 2.71
C ILE A 51 22.02 6.62 2.36
N VAL A 52 21.08 6.22 1.52
CA VAL A 52 19.93 7.05 1.15
C VAL A 52 18.72 6.61 1.93
N LEU A 53 18.02 7.55 2.54
CA LEU A 53 16.94 7.30 3.46
C LEU A 53 15.68 8.01 3.01
N VAL A 54 14.58 7.24 2.91
CA VAL A 54 13.27 7.73 2.50
C VAL A 54 12.20 7.21 3.46
N GLY A 55 11.10 7.93 3.56
CA GLY A 55 9.97 7.53 4.39
C GLY A 55 8.93 8.63 4.48
N ASN A 56 7.80 8.33 5.09
CA ASN A 56 6.75 9.31 5.34
C ASN A 56 7.24 10.43 6.29
N PRO A 57 6.53 11.58 6.40
CA PRO A 57 7.00 12.72 7.18
C PRO A 57 7.29 12.42 8.65
N VAL A 58 6.50 11.56 9.31
CA VAL A 58 6.74 11.19 10.70
C VAL A 58 8.00 10.34 10.83
N MET A 59 8.21 9.37 9.94
CA MET A 59 9.43 8.55 9.93
C MET A 59 10.67 9.38 9.61
N HIS A 60 10.56 10.33 8.67
CA HIS A 60 11.61 11.28 8.33
C HIS A 60 12.05 12.10 9.56
N HIS A 61 11.09 12.68 10.30
CA HIS A 61 11.39 13.47 11.49
C HIS A 61 12.00 12.62 12.61
N LEU A 62 11.42 11.46 12.90
CA LEU A 62 11.96 10.54 13.90
C LEU A 62 13.38 10.09 13.57
N LEU A 63 13.68 9.76 12.31
CA LEU A 63 15.01 9.39 11.87
C LEU A 63 16.04 10.51 12.14
N LEU A 64 15.65 11.77 11.89
CA LEU A 64 16.48 12.93 12.12
C LEU A 64 16.55 13.36 13.60
N GLY A 65 15.79 12.71 14.49
CA GLY A 65 15.69 13.09 15.91
C GLY A 65 14.90 14.37 16.13
N LEU A 66 13.95 14.67 15.22
CA LEU A 66 13.06 15.82 15.30
C LEU A 66 11.71 15.40 15.90
N ASP A 67 11.08 16.31 16.66
CA ASP A 67 9.76 16.08 17.22
C ASP A 67 8.69 15.97 16.11
N PRO A 68 7.99 14.84 15.97
CA PRO A 68 6.93 14.65 14.98
C PRO A 68 5.58 15.20 15.43
N ALA A 69 5.41 15.67 16.67
CA ALA A 69 4.13 16.10 17.22
C ALA A 69 3.41 17.15 16.36
N PRO A 70 4.11 18.16 15.76
CA PRO A 70 3.46 19.11 14.87
C PRO A 70 2.84 18.51 13.60
N LEU A 71 3.23 17.30 13.21
CA LEU A 71 2.65 16.57 12.08
C LEU A 71 1.33 15.88 12.44
N GLY A 72 1.02 15.76 13.73
CA GLY A 72 -0.23 15.14 14.22
C GLY A 72 -1.44 16.08 14.25
N ALA A 73 -1.27 17.37 14.00
CA ALA A 73 -2.35 18.35 14.05
C ALA A 73 -2.17 19.46 12.99
N ALA A 74 -3.30 20.01 12.50
CA ALA A 74 -3.25 21.12 11.56
C ALA A 74 -2.43 22.30 12.12
N PRO A 75 -1.55 22.94 11.33
CA PRO A 75 -1.40 22.84 9.87
C PRO A 75 -0.43 21.73 9.38
N PHE A 76 -0.12 20.71 10.19
CA PHE A 76 0.74 19.57 9.83
C PHE A 76 2.16 20.03 9.38
N SER A 77 2.77 20.88 10.21
CA SER A 77 4.02 21.57 9.86
C SER A 77 5.22 20.63 9.88
N LEU A 78 5.99 20.62 8.80
CA LEU A 78 7.32 20.04 8.74
C LEU A 78 8.32 20.93 9.49
N ALA A 79 9.20 20.34 10.29
CA ALA A 79 10.35 21.06 10.86
C ALA A 79 11.49 21.21 9.82
N VAL A 80 11.59 20.26 8.89
CA VAL A 80 12.52 20.26 7.76
C VAL A 80 11.81 19.69 6.54
N ASP A 81 11.78 20.41 5.44
CA ASP A 81 11.23 20.02 4.14
C ASP A 81 12.31 19.86 3.06
N GLU A 82 13.52 20.37 3.29
CA GLU A 82 14.65 20.25 2.38
C GLU A 82 15.39 18.91 2.54
N ALA A 83 16.20 18.58 1.52
CA ALA A 83 17.09 17.42 1.58
C ALA A 83 18.20 17.61 2.64
N VAL A 84 18.45 16.61 3.44
CA VAL A 84 19.47 16.65 4.51
C VAL A 84 20.67 15.77 4.14
N ASN A 85 21.85 16.39 4.11
CA ASN A 85 23.13 15.73 3.95
C ASN A 85 23.91 15.76 5.27
N LEU A 86 24.32 14.60 5.75
CA LEU A 86 25.02 14.51 7.03
C LEU A 86 26.02 13.34 7.04
N GLN A 87 26.83 13.22 8.07
CA GLN A 87 27.62 12.03 8.31
C GLN A 87 26.69 10.89 8.80
N ALA A 88 26.85 9.68 8.29
CA ALA A 88 26.03 8.54 8.72
C ALA A 88 26.09 8.30 10.24
N SER A 89 27.25 8.59 10.85
CA SER A 89 27.44 8.52 12.30
C SER A 89 26.59 9.51 13.11
N ALA A 90 26.09 10.57 12.50
CA ALA A 90 25.15 11.50 13.15
C ALA A 90 23.74 10.90 13.32
N LEU A 91 23.46 9.80 12.62
CA LEU A 91 22.25 8.99 12.78
C LEU A 91 22.51 7.70 13.56
N ASP A 92 23.61 7.62 14.29
CA ASP A 92 24.03 6.46 15.08
C ASP A 92 24.27 5.18 14.25
N PHE A 93 24.53 5.34 12.93
CA PHE A 93 24.87 4.22 12.06
C PHE A 93 26.35 3.88 12.17
N HIS A 94 26.64 2.61 12.45
CA HIS A 94 28.00 2.08 12.59
C HIS A 94 28.57 1.69 11.22
N LEU A 95 28.82 2.69 10.36
CA LEU A 95 29.40 2.56 9.03
C LEU A 95 30.84 3.09 9.00
N GLY A 96 31.49 3.04 7.85
CA GLY A 96 32.81 3.64 7.66
C GLY A 96 32.84 5.13 8.06
N ALA A 97 33.97 5.60 8.60
CA ALA A 97 34.08 6.96 9.14
C ALA A 97 33.80 8.08 8.13
N GLY A 98 33.89 7.79 6.82
CA GLY A 98 33.58 8.69 5.72
C GLY A 98 32.16 8.56 5.16
N ALA A 99 31.38 7.60 5.64
CA ALA A 99 30.05 7.32 5.11
C ALA A 99 29.10 8.52 5.28
N ARG A 100 28.35 8.80 4.22
CA ARG A 100 27.39 9.91 4.15
C ARG A 100 25.96 9.40 4.24
N GLY A 101 25.10 10.13 4.94
CA GLY A 101 23.66 9.97 4.92
C GLY A 101 23.01 11.04 4.05
N TYR A 102 22.10 10.62 3.17
CA TYR A 102 21.26 11.52 2.41
C TYR A 102 19.80 11.20 2.70
N VAL A 103 19.10 12.12 3.31
CA VAL A 103 17.66 12.02 3.60
C VAL A 103 16.92 12.88 2.59
N LEU A 104 16.02 12.28 1.80
CA LEU A 104 15.27 12.98 0.76
C LEU A 104 14.32 14.01 1.38
N PRO A 105 13.96 15.06 0.63
CA PRO A 105 13.04 16.09 1.10
C PRO A 105 11.61 15.57 1.25
N CYS A 106 10.87 16.09 2.23
CA CYS A 106 9.43 15.94 2.28
C CYS A 106 8.75 17.02 1.41
N ILE A 107 7.62 16.69 0.79
CA ILE A 107 6.86 17.62 -0.07
C ILE A 107 5.87 18.45 0.76
N ALA A 108 5.19 17.79 1.72
CA ALA A 108 4.24 18.42 2.63
C ALA A 108 4.05 17.56 3.88
N GLY A 109 3.32 18.05 4.87
CA GLY A 109 3.12 17.35 6.15
C GLY A 109 2.55 15.92 6.08
N HIS A 110 1.88 15.59 4.98
CA HIS A 110 1.38 14.24 4.70
C HIS A 110 1.91 13.65 3.38
N VAL A 111 2.84 14.31 2.71
CA VAL A 111 3.46 13.84 1.46
C VAL A 111 4.96 13.81 1.68
N GLY A 112 5.49 12.63 1.90
CA GLY A 112 6.82 12.43 2.44
C GLY A 112 7.94 12.30 1.41
N ALA A 113 9.11 11.94 1.92
CA ALA A 113 10.30 11.66 1.14
C ALA A 113 10.17 10.38 0.30
N ASP A 114 9.31 9.43 0.70
CA ASP A 114 8.89 8.28 -0.07
C ASP A 114 8.21 8.71 -1.38
N THR A 115 7.25 9.63 -1.33
CA THR A 115 6.63 10.21 -2.53
C THR A 115 7.65 10.95 -3.40
N ALA A 116 8.60 11.67 -2.80
CA ALA A 116 9.68 12.32 -3.55
C ALA A 116 10.55 11.30 -4.29
N ALA A 117 10.84 10.15 -3.67
CA ALA A 117 11.56 9.05 -4.29
C ALA A 117 10.79 8.45 -5.48
N VAL A 118 9.48 8.22 -5.33
CA VAL A 118 8.63 7.73 -6.42
C VAL A 118 8.61 8.73 -7.60
N ILE A 119 8.50 10.04 -7.32
CA ILE A 119 8.59 11.08 -8.36
C ILE A 119 9.95 11.03 -9.08
N LEU A 120 11.03 10.80 -8.34
CA LEU A 120 12.36 10.69 -8.92
C LEU A 120 12.51 9.46 -9.80
N ALA A 121 11.96 8.32 -9.36
CA ALA A 121 12.01 7.05 -10.09
C ALA A 121 11.15 7.08 -11.36
N GLU A 122 9.90 7.51 -11.26
CA GLU A 122 8.91 7.51 -12.34
C GLU A 122 9.00 8.73 -13.27
N GLN A 123 9.65 9.79 -12.83
CA GLN A 123 9.97 11.00 -13.58
C GLN A 123 8.76 11.65 -14.29
N PRO A 124 7.59 11.82 -13.65
CA PRO A 124 6.43 12.46 -14.30
C PRO A 124 6.74 13.88 -14.78
N HIS A 125 7.64 14.59 -14.10
CA HIS A 125 8.11 15.92 -14.46
C HIS A 125 8.89 16.01 -15.79
N LYS A 126 9.25 14.87 -16.38
CA LYS A 126 9.88 14.80 -17.71
C LYS A 126 8.90 14.40 -18.81
N SER A 127 7.69 13.99 -18.46
CA SER A 127 6.65 13.61 -19.42
C SER A 127 6.02 14.83 -20.05
N GLU A 128 5.72 14.79 -21.34
CA GLU A 128 4.91 15.81 -22.03
C GLU A 128 3.43 15.65 -21.66
N GLN A 129 2.96 14.43 -21.50
CA GLN A 129 1.58 14.10 -21.19
C GLN A 129 1.39 13.88 -19.69
N PRO A 130 0.19 14.15 -19.15
CA PRO A 130 -0.09 13.93 -17.74
C PRO A 130 0.07 12.47 -17.32
N VAL A 131 0.80 12.25 -16.21
CA VAL A 131 0.98 10.96 -15.55
C VAL A 131 0.35 11.04 -14.17
N LEU A 132 -0.40 10.00 -13.81
CA LEU A 132 -0.91 9.78 -12.46
C LEU A 132 -0.07 8.71 -11.78
N ILE A 133 0.44 9.00 -10.61
CA ILE A 133 1.10 8.03 -9.73
C ILE A 133 0.24 7.87 -8.49
N VAL A 134 0.02 6.63 -8.07
CA VAL A 134 -0.73 6.27 -6.88
C VAL A 134 0.14 5.32 -6.07
N ASP A 135 0.71 5.83 -5.01
CA ASP A 135 1.46 5.05 -4.03
C ASP A 135 0.50 4.55 -2.95
N ILE A 136 0.23 3.23 -2.96
CA ILE A 136 -0.83 2.64 -2.13
C ILE A 136 -0.23 2.03 -0.87
N GLY A 137 -0.59 2.60 0.26
CA GLY A 137 -0.31 2.12 1.61
C GLY A 137 -1.50 2.38 2.54
N THR A 138 -1.27 2.44 3.83
CA THR A 138 -2.26 2.86 4.86
C THR A 138 -2.77 4.28 4.59
N ASN A 139 -1.91 5.17 4.09
CA ASN A 139 -2.29 6.35 3.33
C ASN A 139 -1.89 6.11 1.88
N ALA A 140 -2.61 6.72 0.97
CA ALA A 140 -2.23 6.71 -0.44
C ALA A 140 -1.75 8.11 -0.83
N GLU A 141 -0.51 8.19 -1.29
CA GLU A 141 0.05 9.40 -1.87
C GLU A 141 -0.20 9.39 -3.37
N ILE A 142 -0.78 10.49 -3.84
CA ILE A 142 -1.20 10.64 -5.24
C ILE A 142 -0.44 11.81 -5.85
N VAL A 143 0.22 11.56 -6.96
CA VAL A 143 0.93 12.60 -7.74
C VAL A 143 0.34 12.65 -9.14
N LEU A 144 0.01 13.85 -9.59
CA LEU A 144 -0.53 14.08 -10.93
C LEU A 144 0.19 15.25 -11.60
N GLY A 145 0.60 15.07 -12.84
CA GLY A 145 1.13 16.17 -13.64
C GLY A 145 2.09 15.72 -14.73
N ASN A 146 2.84 16.68 -15.24
CA ASN A 146 3.79 16.52 -16.33
C ASN A 146 4.92 17.57 -16.20
N GLN A 147 5.68 17.80 -17.30
CA GLN A 147 6.75 18.81 -17.34
C GLN A 147 6.31 20.24 -17.01
N SER A 148 5.01 20.56 -17.08
CA SER A 148 4.48 21.89 -16.76
C SER A 148 4.24 22.09 -15.27
N GLY A 149 4.24 21.02 -14.48
CA GLY A 149 4.07 21.05 -13.03
C GLY A 149 3.45 19.77 -12.49
N LEU A 150 3.62 19.56 -11.19
CA LEU A 150 3.09 18.42 -10.45
C LEU A 150 2.17 18.91 -9.33
N LEU A 151 1.12 18.16 -9.09
CA LEU A 151 0.25 18.25 -7.92
C LEU A 151 0.41 16.97 -7.11
N ALA A 152 0.37 17.09 -5.78
CA ALA A 152 0.39 15.94 -4.89
C ALA A 152 -0.66 16.09 -3.80
N ALA A 153 -1.19 14.94 -3.34
CA ALA A 153 -2.11 14.84 -2.22
C ALA A 153 -1.90 13.51 -1.50
N SER A 154 -2.19 13.48 -0.20
CA SER A 154 -2.32 12.25 0.57
C SER A 154 -3.79 11.97 0.85
N SER A 155 -4.19 10.71 0.74
CA SER A 155 -5.57 10.24 0.93
C SER A 155 -5.61 9.16 2.02
N PRO A 156 -6.47 9.29 3.05
CA PRO A 156 -6.53 8.35 4.16
C PRO A 156 -7.32 7.09 3.76
N THR A 157 -6.66 6.15 3.11
CA THR A 157 -7.26 4.88 2.66
C THR A 157 -7.51 3.91 3.81
N GLY A 158 -6.76 4.02 4.88
CA GLY A 158 -6.77 3.05 5.98
C GLY A 158 -6.10 1.72 5.59
N PRO A 159 -5.97 0.78 6.53
CA PRO A 159 -5.20 -0.45 6.32
C PRO A 159 -6.00 -1.58 5.64
N ALA A 160 -7.19 -1.30 5.10
CA ALA A 160 -8.05 -2.33 4.49
C ALA A 160 -7.38 -3.04 3.30
N PHE A 161 -6.66 -2.29 2.46
CA PHE A 161 -5.91 -2.87 1.34
C PHE A 161 -4.76 -3.77 1.79
N GLU A 162 -4.25 -3.59 3.00
CA GLU A 162 -3.22 -4.44 3.59
C GLU A 162 -3.79 -5.65 4.35
N GLY A 163 -5.13 -5.77 4.40
CA GLY A 163 -5.84 -6.88 5.03
C GLY A 163 -6.17 -6.69 6.52
N ALA A 164 -5.76 -5.60 7.16
CA ALA A 164 -5.92 -5.44 8.60
C ALA A 164 -7.38 -5.27 9.09
N GLN A 165 -8.30 -4.86 8.20
CA GLN A 165 -9.72 -4.71 8.50
C GLN A 165 -10.59 -5.76 7.79
N ILE A 166 -9.99 -6.77 7.23
CA ILE A 166 -10.65 -7.83 6.47
C ILE A 166 -10.71 -9.10 7.35
N SER A 167 -11.87 -9.75 7.40
CA SER A 167 -12.14 -10.87 8.31
C SER A 167 -11.13 -12.02 8.19
N ALA A 168 -10.70 -12.34 6.97
CA ALA A 168 -9.67 -13.33 6.69
C ALA A 168 -8.39 -12.72 6.13
N GLY A 169 -8.20 -11.41 6.34
CA GLY A 169 -7.05 -10.66 5.84
C GLY A 169 -5.77 -10.98 6.62
N GLN A 170 -4.66 -11.07 5.92
CA GLN A 170 -3.34 -11.25 6.50
C GLN A 170 -2.25 -10.58 5.67
N ARG A 171 -1.07 -10.42 6.25
CA ARG A 171 0.11 -9.96 5.50
C ARG A 171 0.49 -10.98 4.42
N ALA A 172 1.13 -10.52 3.35
CA ALA A 172 1.68 -11.35 2.30
C ALA A 172 2.72 -12.33 2.89
N ALA A 173 2.36 -13.62 2.92
CA ALA A 173 3.18 -14.70 3.45
C ALA A 173 2.82 -16.01 2.73
N PRO A 174 3.67 -17.03 2.75
CA PRO A 174 3.35 -18.33 2.17
C PRO A 174 1.99 -18.87 2.67
N GLY A 175 1.15 -19.32 1.74
CA GLY A 175 -0.22 -19.78 2.01
C GLY A 175 -1.31 -18.70 1.96
N ALA A 176 -0.96 -17.40 1.90
CA ALA A 176 -1.93 -16.33 1.67
C ALA A 176 -2.44 -16.36 0.23
N ILE A 177 -3.75 -16.28 0.04
CA ILE A 177 -4.37 -16.14 -1.29
C ILE A 177 -3.94 -14.79 -1.89
N GLU A 178 -3.29 -14.84 -3.04
CA GLU A 178 -2.82 -13.65 -3.79
C GLU A 178 -3.58 -13.42 -5.09
N ARG A 179 -4.15 -14.49 -5.68
CA ARG A 179 -4.93 -14.44 -6.92
C ARG A 179 -6.23 -15.21 -6.77
N VAL A 180 -7.28 -14.68 -7.38
CA VAL A 180 -8.62 -15.28 -7.37
C VAL A 180 -9.22 -15.21 -8.76
N ARG A 181 -9.93 -16.27 -9.17
CA ARG A 181 -10.83 -16.26 -10.33
C ARG A 181 -12.12 -16.97 -9.95
N ILE A 182 -13.25 -16.40 -10.33
CA ILE A 182 -14.57 -16.96 -10.10
C ILE A 182 -15.20 -17.29 -11.46
N ASP A 183 -15.58 -18.56 -11.66
CA ASP A 183 -16.28 -18.96 -12.86
C ASP A 183 -17.67 -18.28 -12.91
N PRO A 184 -18.00 -17.51 -13.95
CA PRO A 184 -19.24 -16.72 -13.98
C PRO A 184 -20.51 -17.57 -14.17
N GLN A 185 -20.37 -18.86 -14.56
CA GLN A 185 -21.48 -19.77 -14.75
C GLN A 185 -21.77 -20.58 -13.49
N THR A 186 -20.74 -21.17 -12.92
CA THR A 186 -20.85 -22.03 -11.73
C THR A 186 -20.72 -21.28 -10.42
N LEU A 187 -20.13 -20.09 -10.45
CA LEU A 187 -19.76 -19.25 -9.30
C LEU A 187 -18.75 -19.93 -8.36
N GLU A 188 -18.01 -20.94 -8.90
CA GLU A 188 -16.95 -21.62 -8.17
C GLU A 188 -15.63 -20.83 -8.25
N PRO A 189 -14.98 -20.59 -7.13
CA PRO A 189 -13.69 -19.92 -7.10
C PRO A 189 -12.55 -20.90 -7.31
N LYS A 190 -11.47 -20.38 -7.90
CA LYS A 190 -10.14 -20.96 -7.83
C LYS A 190 -9.17 -19.91 -7.33
N VAL A 191 -8.24 -20.34 -6.49
CA VAL A 191 -7.29 -19.44 -5.83
C VAL A 191 -5.85 -19.87 -6.13
N LYS A 192 -4.95 -18.91 -6.07
CA LYS A 192 -3.52 -19.11 -6.07
C LYS A 192 -2.95 -18.50 -4.80
N VAL A 193 -2.00 -19.17 -4.16
CA VAL A 193 -1.41 -18.72 -2.90
C VAL A 193 0.07 -18.40 -3.07
N ILE A 194 0.57 -17.48 -2.27
CA ILE A 194 2.00 -17.16 -2.22
C ILE A 194 2.79 -18.42 -1.88
N GLY A 195 3.83 -18.69 -2.67
CA GLY A 195 4.70 -19.86 -2.51
C GLY A 195 4.25 -21.10 -3.29
N CYS A 196 3.16 -21.01 -4.10
CA CYS A 196 2.72 -22.09 -4.97
C CYS A 196 2.30 -21.55 -6.34
N ASP A 197 2.88 -22.11 -7.41
CA ASP A 197 2.55 -21.70 -8.78
C ASP A 197 1.27 -22.34 -9.34
N LEU A 198 0.72 -23.32 -8.66
CA LEU A 198 -0.50 -24.02 -9.07
C LEU A 198 -1.76 -23.28 -8.63
N TRP A 199 -2.82 -23.38 -9.40
CA TRP A 199 -4.16 -22.99 -8.98
C TRP A 199 -4.81 -24.11 -8.13
N SER A 200 -5.70 -23.73 -7.23
CA SER A 200 -6.35 -24.66 -6.30
C SER A 200 -7.20 -25.76 -6.94
N ASN A 201 -7.55 -25.64 -8.22
CA ASN A 201 -8.24 -26.67 -8.99
C ASN A 201 -7.27 -27.67 -9.67
N ASP A 202 -5.96 -27.51 -9.51
CA ASP A 202 -4.97 -28.49 -9.96
C ASP A 202 -4.89 -29.64 -8.95
N PRO A 203 -4.95 -30.91 -9.41
CA PRO A 203 -4.85 -32.07 -8.51
C PRO A 203 -3.56 -32.15 -7.69
N ALA A 204 -2.50 -31.47 -8.12
CA ALA A 204 -1.22 -31.41 -7.42
C ALA A 204 -1.13 -30.23 -6.41
N PHE A 205 -2.20 -29.42 -6.27
CA PHE A 205 -2.25 -28.38 -5.26
C PHE A 205 -2.41 -28.99 -3.86
N ASP A 206 -1.33 -29.01 -3.11
CA ASP A 206 -1.26 -29.58 -1.75
C ASP A 206 -0.47 -28.63 -0.81
N VAL A 207 -0.99 -27.41 -0.66
CA VAL A 207 -0.40 -26.38 0.21
C VAL A 207 -1.47 -25.79 1.12
N PRO A 208 -1.12 -25.37 2.34
CA PRO A 208 -2.07 -24.73 3.23
C PRO A 208 -2.55 -23.40 2.66
N VAL A 209 -3.86 -23.13 2.80
CA VAL A 209 -4.47 -21.82 2.52
C VAL A 209 -4.82 -21.19 3.85
N THR A 210 -4.25 -20.02 4.15
CA THR A 210 -4.25 -19.45 5.51
C THR A 210 -5.07 -18.18 5.65
N GLY A 211 -5.28 -17.42 4.56
CA GLY A 211 -6.02 -16.16 4.55
C GLY A 211 -5.84 -15.44 3.22
N LEU A 212 -6.15 -14.14 3.16
CA LEU A 212 -6.03 -13.29 1.98
C LEU A 212 -4.97 -12.20 2.20
N CYS A 213 -4.03 -12.07 1.31
CA CYS A 213 -3.20 -10.86 1.26
C CYS A 213 -3.90 -9.75 0.44
N GLY A 214 -3.35 -8.55 0.48
CA GLY A 214 -3.97 -7.38 -0.14
C GLY A 214 -4.32 -7.55 -1.62
N SER A 215 -3.44 -8.12 -2.44
CA SER A 215 -3.74 -8.39 -3.87
C SER A 215 -4.91 -9.36 -4.03
N GLY A 216 -4.97 -10.41 -3.21
CA GLY A 216 -6.08 -11.38 -3.20
C GLY A 216 -7.41 -10.72 -2.81
N ILE A 217 -7.40 -9.76 -1.88
CA ILE A 217 -8.60 -9.00 -1.47
C ILE A 217 -9.13 -8.17 -2.65
N ILE A 218 -8.26 -7.47 -3.36
CA ILE A 218 -8.64 -6.67 -4.54
C ILE A 218 -9.21 -7.58 -5.63
N GLU A 219 -8.54 -8.69 -5.91
CA GLU A 219 -9.00 -9.62 -6.94
C GLU A 219 -10.33 -10.29 -6.59
N VAL A 220 -10.51 -10.79 -5.37
CA VAL A 220 -11.76 -11.47 -5.01
C VAL A 220 -12.96 -10.54 -5.11
N ILE A 221 -12.84 -9.29 -4.64
CA ILE A 221 -13.94 -8.34 -4.71
C ILE A 221 -14.20 -7.94 -6.17
N GLY A 222 -13.16 -7.74 -6.98
CA GLY A 222 -13.30 -7.50 -8.41
C GLY A 222 -13.97 -8.66 -9.15
N GLU A 223 -13.60 -9.90 -8.86
CA GLU A 223 -14.23 -11.10 -9.40
C GLU A 223 -15.70 -11.24 -8.95
N MET A 224 -16.01 -10.91 -7.70
CA MET A 224 -17.39 -10.89 -7.20
C MET A 224 -18.25 -9.84 -7.93
N VAL A 225 -17.70 -8.68 -8.27
CA VAL A 225 -18.38 -7.66 -9.09
C VAL A 225 -18.60 -8.19 -10.51
N LEU A 226 -17.58 -8.76 -11.16
CA LEU A 226 -17.67 -9.32 -12.52
C LEU A 226 -18.67 -10.47 -12.61
N SER A 227 -18.72 -11.32 -11.58
CA SER A 227 -19.63 -12.49 -11.49
C SER A 227 -21.02 -12.11 -10.99
N ARG A 228 -21.27 -10.82 -10.71
CA ARG A 228 -22.55 -10.29 -10.16
C ARG A 228 -22.92 -10.89 -8.79
N LEU A 229 -21.94 -11.38 -8.05
CA LEU A 229 -22.11 -11.77 -6.64
C LEU A 229 -22.27 -10.53 -5.73
N VAL A 230 -21.77 -9.39 -6.22
CA VAL A 230 -21.91 -8.08 -5.56
C VAL A 230 -22.63 -7.14 -6.51
N THR A 231 -23.64 -6.45 -5.99
CA THR A 231 -24.42 -5.45 -6.73
C THR A 231 -23.60 -4.16 -6.96
N ALA A 232 -24.11 -3.27 -7.82
CA ALA A 232 -23.49 -1.96 -8.05
C ALA A 232 -23.40 -1.09 -6.78
N ASP A 233 -24.28 -1.31 -5.79
CA ASP A 233 -24.26 -0.63 -4.50
C ASP A 233 -23.27 -1.29 -3.50
N GLY A 234 -22.58 -2.35 -3.92
CA GLY A 234 -21.62 -3.07 -3.11
C GLY A 234 -22.27 -3.97 -2.06
N ILE A 235 -23.41 -4.56 -2.37
CA ILE A 235 -24.10 -5.51 -1.49
C ILE A 235 -23.92 -6.91 -2.06
N ILE A 236 -23.59 -7.88 -1.21
CA ILE A 236 -23.60 -9.31 -1.61
C ILE A 236 -25.03 -9.71 -1.91
N ASP A 237 -25.26 -10.16 -3.15
CA ASP A 237 -26.60 -10.49 -3.62
C ASP A 237 -27.04 -11.85 -3.06
N GLY A 238 -27.94 -11.84 -2.08
CA GLY A 238 -28.51 -13.03 -1.47
C GLY A 238 -29.35 -13.90 -2.41
N GLU A 239 -29.86 -13.36 -3.53
CA GLU A 239 -30.59 -14.16 -4.52
C GLU A 239 -29.68 -15.16 -5.24
N MET A 240 -28.37 -14.89 -5.26
CA MET A 240 -27.37 -15.79 -5.81
C MET A 240 -27.20 -17.08 -5.01
N ALA A 241 -27.71 -17.17 -3.76
CA ALA A 241 -27.81 -18.42 -3.02
C ALA A 241 -28.66 -19.50 -3.72
N THR A 242 -29.52 -19.11 -4.67
CA THR A 242 -30.26 -20.05 -5.51
C THR A 242 -29.37 -20.71 -6.59
N ARG A 243 -28.18 -20.15 -6.84
CA ARG A 243 -27.25 -20.59 -7.90
C ARG A 243 -25.99 -21.25 -7.36
N THR A 244 -25.65 -20.99 -6.11
CA THR A 244 -24.44 -21.54 -5.48
C THR A 244 -24.63 -21.67 -3.96
N ASP A 245 -24.12 -22.77 -3.41
CA ASP A 245 -24.08 -23.00 -1.96
C ASP A 245 -23.00 -22.16 -1.24
N ARG A 246 -22.20 -21.38 -2.00
CA ARG A 246 -21.14 -20.54 -1.44
C ARG A 246 -21.65 -19.21 -0.86
N ILE A 247 -22.89 -18.84 -1.16
CA ILE A 247 -23.54 -17.69 -0.53
C ILE A 247 -24.29 -18.18 0.72
N GLU A 248 -23.88 -17.69 1.86
CA GLU A 248 -24.44 -18.03 3.16
C GLU A 248 -25.04 -16.80 3.83
N ALA A 249 -26.17 -16.97 4.50
CA ALA A 249 -26.75 -15.91 5.31
C ALA A 249 -25.85 -15.63 6.54
N SER A 250 -25.58 -14.37 6.79
CA SER A 250 -24.78 -13.88 7.91
C SER A 250 -25.52 -12.72 8.56
N ASP A 251 -26.17 -12.96 9.70
CA ASP A 251 -27.06 -12.02 10.39
C ASP A 251 -28.09 -11.37 9.46
N ARG A 252 -27.93 -10.10 9.12
CA ARG A 252 -28.80 -9.34 8.22
C ARG A 252 -28.26 -9.20 6.80
N THR A 253 -27.14 -9.87 6.50
CA THR A 253 -26.41 -9.76 5.26
C THR A 253 -26.06 -11.16 4.75
N PHE A 254 -25.15 -11.22 3.79
CA PHE A 254 -24.63 -12.47 3.24
C PHE A 254 -23.09 -12.46 3.24
N SER A 255 -22.50 -13.63 3.16
CA SER A 255 -21.08 -13.85 2.91
C SER A 255 -20.88 -14.79 1.73
N TYR A 256 -19.73 -14.70 1.07
CA TYR A 256 -19.33 -15.62 0.01
C TYR A 256 -18.15 -16.46 0.49
N THR A 257 -18.31 -17.79 0.50
CA THR A 257 -17.26 -18.73 0.87
C THR A 257 -16.28 -18.90 -0.28
N LEU A 258 -15.11 -18.28 -0.12
CA LEU A 258 -14.02 -18.33 -1.10
C LEU A 258 -13.26 -19.67 -1.02
N TRP A 259 -12.98 -20.13 0.19
CA TRP A 259 -12.25 -21.37 0.45
C TRP A 259 -12.91 -22.15 1.57
N ASP A 260 -13.07 -23.45 1.36
CA ASP A 260 -13.64 -24.39 2.31
C ASP A 260 -12.68 -25.57 2.49
N GLY A 261 -11.65 -25.39 3.31
CA GLY A 261 -10.63 -26.37 3.64
C GLY A 261 -10.39 -26.48 5.14
N ALA A 262 -9.16 -26.68 5.57
CA ALA A 262 -8.80 -26.71 6.99
C ALA A 262 -9.17 -25.42 7.72
N ALA A 263 -9.06 -24.27 7.03
CA ALA A 263 -9.62 -23.00 7.44
C ALA A 263 -10.70 -22.60 6.44
N LYS A 264 -11.87 -22.16 6.91
CA LYS A 264 -12.90 -21.58 6.06
C LYS A 264 -12.57 -20.09 5.87
N ILE A 265 -12.47 -19.65 4.62
CA ILE A 265 -12.22 -18.25 4.26
C ILE A 265 -13.43 -17.73 3.51
N SER A 266 -14.08 -16.71 4.05
CA SER A 266 -15.25 -16.09 3.48
C SER A 266 -15.05 -14.57 3.35
N ILE A 267 -15.67 -14.01 2.33
CA ILE A 267 -15.78 -12.55 2.16
C ILE A 267 -17.13 -12.12 2.73
N THR A 268 -17.10 -11.23 3.70
CA THR A 268 -18.27 -10.69 4.38
C THR A 268 -18.72 -9.36 3.78
N GLN A 269 -19.92 -8.91 4.12
CA GLN A 269 -20.39 -7.58 3.73
C GLN A 269 -19.52 -6.47 4.34
N ASP A 270 -19.01 -6.67 5.55
CA ASP A 270 -18.13 -5.70 6.21
C ASP A 270 -16.78 -5.58 5.51
N ASP A 271 -16.24 -6.68 4.97
CA ASP A 271 -15.03 -6.66 4.16
C ASP A 271 -15.23 -5.80 2.91
N ILE A 272 -16.36 -5.97 2.22
CA ILE A 272 -16.68 -5.15 1.04
C ILE A 272 -16.81 -3.67 1.44
N ARG A 273 -17.43 -3.36 2.57
CA ARG A 273 -17.55 -1.98 3.06
C ARG A 273 -16.20 -1.36 3.40
N ALA A 274 -15.29 -2.11 4.02
CA ALA A 274 -13.94 -1.65 4.29
C ALA A 274 -13.20 -1.25 3.00
N ILE A 275 -13.27 -2.09 1.97
CA ILE A 275 -12.67 -1.79 0.66
C ILE A 275 -13.40 -0.64 -0.06
N GLN A 276 -14.72 -0.54 0.04
CA GLN A 276 -15.46 0.61 -0.53
C GLN A 276 -15.04 1.94 0.08
N LEU A 277 -14.81 1.99 1.40
CA LEU A 277 -14.34 3.20 2.07
C LEU A 277 -12.91 3.55 1.64
N ALA A 278 -12.01 2.57 1.63
CA ALA A 278 -10.63 2.76 1.22
C ALA A 278 -10.52 3.25 -0.23
N LYS A 279 -11.20 2.57 -1.18
CA LYS A 279 -11.22 3.00 -2.58
C LYS A 279 -11.90 4.35 -2.78
N GLY A 280 -12.94 4.64 -1.98
CA GLY A 280 -13.65 5.93 -2.03
C GLY A 280 -12.72 7.10 -1.68
N ALA A 281 -11.91 6.96 -0.63
CA ALA A 281 -10.90 7.93 -0.26
C ALA A 281 -9.86 8.12 -1.38
N LEU A 282 -9.36 7.02 -1.94
CA LEU A 282 -8.40 7.04 -3.04
C LEU A 282 -8.97 7.72 -4.30
N THR A 283 -10.19 7.33 -4.70
CA THR A 283 -10.89 7.91 -5.85
C THR A 283 -11.13 9.41 -5.68
N ALA A 284 -11.53 9.85 -4.49
CA ALA A 284 -11.71 11.27 -4.20
C ALA A 284 -10.39 12.04 -4.35
N GLY A 285 -9.29 11.45 -3.90
CA GLY A 285 -7.96 12.06 -3.98
C GLY A 285 -7.53 12.32 -5.43
N TRP A 286 -7.50 11.29 -6.28
CA TRP A 286 -7.06 11.50 -7.67
C TRP A 286 -8.04 12.33 -8.51
N ARG A 287 -9.35 12.23 -8.26
CA ARG A 287 -10.35 13.10 -8.92
C ARG A 287 -10.14 14.55 -8.57
N LEU A 288 -9.93 14.87 -7.30
CA LEU A 288 -9.65 16.22 -6.86
C LEU A 288 -8.42 16.81 -7.56
N LEU A 289 -7.35 16.03 -7.72
CA LEU A 289 -6.15 16.48 -8.44
C LEU A 289 -6.44 16.69 -9.94
N MET A 290 -7.20 15.78 -10.56
CA MET A 290 -7.60 15.93 -11.97
C MET A 290 -8.46 17.17 -12.18
N ASP A 291 -9.47 17.39 -11.34
CA ASP A 291 -10.31 18.59 -11.38
C ASP A 291 -9.50 19.87 -11.21
N LYS A 292 -8.58 19.88 -10.25
CA LYS A 292 -7.68 21.03 -10.01
C LYS A 292 -6.74 21.28 -11.18
N ALA A 293 -6.30 20.25 -11.87
CA ALA A 293 -5.46 20.34 -13.07
C ALA A 293 -6.27 20.63 -14.35
N GLY A 294 -7.61 20.57 -14.31
CA GLY A 294 -8.48 20.69 -15.48
C GLY A 294 -8.36 19.52 -16.46
N LEU A 295 -7.98 18.34 -15.98
CA LEU A 295 -7.76 17.15 -16.77
C LEU A 295 -8.96 16.20 -16.71
N GLN A 296 -9.31 15.59 -17.84
CA GLN A 296 -10.33 14.54 -17.93
C GLN A 296 -9.72 13.14 -18.03
N THR A 297 -8.49 13.05 -18.54
CA THR A 297 -7.77 11.78 -18.72
C THR A 297 -6.30 11.96 -18.41
N VAL A 298 -5.63 10.86 -18.16
CA VAL A 298 -4.18 10.77 -18.01
C VAL A 298 -3.62 9.82 -19.07
N SER A 299 -2.38 10.01 -19.47
CA SER A 299 -1.73 9.17 -20.48
C SER A 299 -1.20 7.86 -19.90
N ARG A 300 -0.82 7.88 -18.63
CA ARG A 300 -0.28 6.73 -17.90
C ARG A 300 -0.68 6.84 -16.43
N THR A 301 -0.99 5.68 -15.84
CA THR A 301 -1.16 5.53 -14.39
C THR A 301 -0.11 4.55 -13.86
N VAL A 302 0.53 4.89 -12.77
CA VAL A 302 1.52 4.05 -12.09
C VAL A 302 1.00 3.70 -10.70
N LEU A 303 0.85 2.41 -10.42
CA LEU A 303 0.60 1.89 -9.08
C LEU A 303 1.97 1.65 -8.41
N SER A 304 2.24 2.33 -7.33
CA SER A 304 3.51 2.28 -6.60
C SER A 304 3.31 1.79 -5.17
N GLY A 305 4.41 1.63 -4.45
CA GLY A 305 4.42 1.13 -3.09
C GLY A 305 4.58 -0.38 -3.00
N ALA A 306 4.97 -0.86 -1.82
CA ALA A 306 5.18 -2.28 -1.58
C ALA A 306 3.94 -3.13 -1.86
N PHE A 307 2.75 -2.60 -1.63
CA PHE A 307 1.47 -3.23 -1.95
C PHE A 307 1.08 -2.98 -3.41
N GLY A 308 1.20 -1.75 -3.90
CA GLY A 308 0.81 -1.33 -5.26
C GLY A 308 1.45 -2.16 -6.37
N ALA A 309 2.71 -2.57 -6.16
CA ALA A 309 3.46 -3.43 -7.09
C ALA A 309 2.82 -4.81 -7.34
N HIS A 310 1.97 -5.28 -6.45
CA HIS A 310 1.33 -6.60 -6.53
C HIS A 310 -0.13 -6.54 -6.97
N ILE A 311 -0.70 -5.35 -7.15
CA ILE A 311 -2.07 -5.17 -7.62
C ILE A 311 -2.13 -5.40 -9.13
N ASP A 312 -3.07 -6.21 -9.56
CA ASP A 312 -3.38 -6.34 -10.98
C ASP A 312 -4.09 -5.07 -11.46
N PRO A 313 -3.54 -4.35 -12.46
CA PRO A 313 -4.12 -3.11 -12.99
C PRO A 313 -5.59 -3.23 -13.41
N LEU A 314 -5.98 -4.38 -13.95
CA LEU A 314 -7.36 -4.62 -14.37
C LEU A 314 -8.33 -4.53 -13.18
N TYR A 315 -8.00 -5.15 -12.04
CA TYR A 315 -8.87 -5.12 -10.87
C TYR A 315 -8.84 -3.76 -10.17
N ALA A 316 -7.71 -3.04 -10.21
CA ALA A 316 -7.66 -1.67 -9.73
C ALA A 316 -8.64 -0.76 -10.51
N MET A 317 -8.75 -0.92 -11.84
CA MET A 317 -9.72 -0.21 -12.67
C MET A 317 -11.15 -0.68 -12.43
N ILE A 318 -11.41 -1.99 -12.40
CA ILE A 318 -12.74 -2.57 -12.12
C ILE A 318 -13.33 -2.02 -10.82
N LEU A 319 -12.50 -1.89 -9.79
CA LEU A 319 -12.92 -1.34 -8.52
C LEU A 319 -12.94 0.20 -8.50
N GLY A 320 -12.46 0.88 -9.55
CA GLY A 320 -12.38 2.34 -9.62
C GLY A 320 -11.34 2.96 -8.68
N MET A 321 -10.31 2.20 -8.32
CA MET A 321 -9.17 2.69 -7.53
C MET A 321 -8.32 3.69 -8.32
N VAL A 322 -8.29 3.53 -9.64
CA VAL A 322 -7.62 4.39 -10.61
C VAL A 322 -8.58 4.75 -11.74
N PRO A 323 -8.30 5.80 -12.52
CA PRO A 323 -9.11 6.16 -13.70
C PRO A 323 -9.19 5.02 -14.70
N ASP A 324 -10.34 4.90 -15.36
CA ASP A 324 -10.51 4.00 -16.50
C ASP A 324 -9.62 4.41 -17.67
N GLY A 325 -9.07 3.43 -18.35
CA GLY A 325 -8.22 3.61 -19.52
C GLY A 325 -7.80 2.29 -20.15
N PRO A 326 -6.99 2.33 -21.21
CA PRO A 326 -6.39 1.11 -21.73
C PRO A 326 -5.50 0.42 -20.66
N VAL A 327 -5.67 -0.88 -20.44
CA VAL A 327 -4.96 -1.63 -19.39
C VAL A 327 -3.44 -1.48 -19.51
N GLU A 328 -2.94 -1.43 -20.73
CA GLU A 328 -1.53 -1.25 -21.05
C GLU A 328 -0.94 0.09 -20.59
N THR A 329 -1.78 1.08 -20.28
CA THR A 329 -1.35 2.39 -19.75
C THR A 329 -1.29 2.41 -18.22
N VAL A 330 -1.75 1.36 -17.56
CA VAL A 330 -1.66 1.21 -16.12
C VAL A 330 -0.54 0.21 -15.80
N THR A 331 0.48 0.67 -15.13
CA THR A 331 1.66 -0.12 -14.78
C THR A 331 1.81 -0.21 -13.26
N ALA A 332 2.35 -1.32 -12.78
CA ALA A 332 2.76 -1.46 -11.40
C ALA A 332 4.27 -1.29 -11.31
N SER A 333 4.74 -0.44 -10.42
CA SER A 333 6.16 -0.28 -10.09
C SER A 333 6.41 -0.72 -8.65
N GLY A 334 7.64 -1.12 -8.37
CA GLY A 334 8.04 -1.49 -7.02
C GLY A 334 8.00 -0.32 -6.04
N ASN A 335 8.46 -0.59 -4.83
CA ASN A 335 8.76 0.44 -3.86
C ASN A 335 10.02 1.18 -4.34
N ALA A 336 9.91 2.48 -4.52
CA ALA A 336 10.96 3.32 -5.10
C ALA A 336 12.15 3.53 -4.15
#